data_52605f4ff99920614e6eeb88bdd4ae81
#
_entry.id   52605f4ff99920614e6eeb88bdd4ae81
#
_cell.length_a   1.000
_cell.length_b   1.000
_cell.length_c   1.000
_cell.angle_alpha   90.00
_cell.angle_beta   90.00
_cell.angle_gamma   90.00
#
_symmetry.space_group_name_H-M   'P 1'
#
loop_
_entity.id
_entity.type
_entity.pdbx_description
1 polymer ?
#
loop_
_entity_poly.entity_id
_entity_poly.type
_entity_poly.pdbx_seq_one_letter_code
_entity_poly.pdbx_strand_id
1 'polypeptide(L)'
;IPLAMYGHTEYSEGVELYNYTEFDSADKNDRYRVMDMSARGGNRDGAALRYVAEALSKRSEAVKLLILVSDGQPADTGYYGTAAEEDLRGIKQEYQRKGILFVAAAIGNDKQNIERIYGDSFLDITDLNQLPTKLTGVVKRHIRV
;
A
#
# COMPACT_ATOMS: atom_id res chain seq x y z
N ILE A 1 7.12 8.59 -14.80
CA ILE A 1 7.05 7.39 -13.94
C ILE A 1 5.62 6.89 -13.99
N PRO A 2 5.37 5.65 -14.46
CA PRO A 2 4.04 5.05 -14.37
C PRO A 2 3.61 4.93 -12.90
N LEU A 3 2.36 5.28 -12.61
CA LEU A 3 1.79 5.28 -11.26
C LEU A 3 0.37 4.72 -11.31
N ALA A 4 0.08 3.78 -10.42
CA ALA A 4 -1.29 3.39 -10.12
C ALA A 4 -1.59 3.66 -8.64
N MET A 5 -2.81 4.04 -8.31
CA MET A 5 -3.24 4.32 -6.94
C MET A 5 -4.60 3.72 -6.67
N TYR A 6 -4.68 2.95 -5.61
CA TYR A 6 -5.89 2.27 -5.18
C TYR A 6 -6.19 2.56 -3.72
N GLY A 7 -7.47 2.74 -3.40
CA GLY A 7 -7.99 2.55 -2.05
C GLY A 7 -8.67 1.19 -1.98
N HIS A 8 -8.83 0.65 -0.80
CA HIS A 8 -9.58 -0.57 -0.60
C HIS A 8 -10.47 -0.49 0.64
N THR A 9 -11.52 -1.28 0.62
CA THR A 9 -12.38 -1.52 1.79
C THR A 9 -12.95 -2.92 1.70
N GLU A 10 -13.41 -3.44 2.83
CA GLU A 10 -14.19 -4.68 2.85
C GLU A 10 -15.67 -4.34 2.92
N TYR A 11 -16.47 -5.07 2.16
CA TYR A 11 -17.93 -4.96 2.15
C TYR A 11 -18.55 -6.35 2.11
N SER A 12 -19.33 -6.70 3.09
CA SER A 12 -20.06 -7.94 3.40
C SER A 12 -19.59 -9.28 2.78
N GLU A 13 -19.16 -9.33 1.54
CA GLU A 13 -18.79 -10.58 0.82
C GLU A 13 -17.45 -10.48 0.07
N GLY A 14 -16.74 -9.36 0.14
CA GLY A 14 -15.48 -9.21 -0.58
C GLY A 14 -14.74 -7.91 -0.34
N VAL A 15 -13.57 -7.83 -0.94
CA VAL A 15 -12.74 -6.62 -0.91
C VAL A 15 -13.03 -5.81 -2.17
N GLU A 16 -13.44 -4.56 -1.98
CA GLU A 16 -13.59 -3.60 -3.05
C GLU A 16 -12.32 -2.78 -3.22
N LEU A 17 -11.91 -2.60 -4.46
CA LEU A 17 -10.79 -1.73 -4.84
C LEU A 17 -11.32 -0.50 -5.55
N TYR A 18 -10.97 0.66 -5.04
CA TYR A 18 -11.25 1.96 -5.65
C TYR A 18 -10.04 2.41 -6.42
N ASN A 19 -10.17 2.47 -7.73
CA ASN A 19 -9.08 2.89 -8.61
C ASN A 19 -9.11 4.41 -8.78
N TYR A 20 -8.09 5.09 -8.31
CA TYR A 20 -7.91 6.53 -8.46
C TYR A 20 -7.08 6.88 -9.69
N THR A 21 -6.09 6.07 -10.05
CA THR A 21 -5.33 6.17 -11.29
C THR A 21 -4.69 4.83 -11.66
N GLU A 22 -4.53 4.60 -12.96
CA GLU A 22 -3.85 3.43 -13.53
C GLU A 22 -2.51 3.80 -14.14
N PHE A 23 -1.61 2.81 -14.27
CA PHE A 23 -0.24 2.99 -14.75
C PHE A 23 -0.13 3.74 -16.07
N ASP A 24 -1.04 3.49 -16.99
CA ASP A 24 -1.02 4.02 -18.34
C ASP A 24 -2.16 5.01 -18.60
N SER A 25 -2.75 5.56 -17.54
CA SER A 25 -3.84 6.53 -17.66
C SER A 25 -3.35 7.84 -18.26
N ALA A 26 -4.06 8.33 -19.26
CA ALA A 26 -3.91 9.63 -19.82
C ALA A 26 -4.95 10.64 -19.31
N ASP A 27 -5.81 10.26 -18.37
CA ASP A 27 -6.88 11.11 -17.85
C ASP A 27 -6.30 12.20 -16.92
N LYS A 28 -6.44 13.45 -17.34
CA LYS A 28 -6.00 14.61 -16.56
C LYS A 28 -6.76 14.79 -15.25
N ASN A 29 -7.91 14.12 -15.10
CA ASN A 29 -8.75 14.20 -13.90
C ASN A 29 -8.35 13.20 -12.81
N ASP A 30 -7.44 12.28 -13.07
CA ASP A 30 -7.01 11.27 -12.06
C ASP A 30 -6.57 11.93 -10.76
N ARG A 31 -5.83 13.04 -10.84
CA ARG A 31 -5.40 13.80 -9.66
C ARG A 31 -6.55 14.30 -8.78
N TYR A 32 -7.75 14.45 -9.32
CA TYR A 32 -8.93 14.88 -8.58
C TYR A 32 -9.69 13.71 -7.95
N ARG A 33 -9.55 12.50 -8.49
CA ARG A 33 -10.18 11.29 -7.94
C ARG A 33 -9.67 10.97 -6.54
N VAL A 34 -8.41 11.31 -6.25
CA VAL A 34 -7.83 11.17 -4.90
C VAL A 34 -8.59 12.02 -3.85
N MET A 35 -9.22 13.10 -4.28
CA MET A 35 -10.03 13.96 -3.38
C MET A 35 -11.37 13.31 -2.97
N ASP A 36 -11.80 12.27 -3.67
CA ASP A 36 -13.00 11.48 -3.34
C ASP A 36 -12.71 10.35 -2.33
N MET A 37 -11.48 10.29 -1.83
CA MET A 37 -11.06 9.31 -0.85
C MET A 37 -11.79 9.55 0.48
N SER A 38 -12.48 8.52 0.97
CA SER A 38 -13.25 8.57 2.22
C SER A 38 -13.12 7.26 2.98
N ALA A 39 -13.21 7.32 4.30
CA ALA A 39 -13.30 6.12 5.13
C ALA A 39 -14.60 5.36 4.82
N ARG A 40 -14.47 4.04 4.67
CA ARG A 40 -15.59 3.13 4.36
C ARG A 40 -15.54 1.92 5.30
N GLY A 41 -16.09 0.76 4.95
CA GLY A 41 -16.16 -0.45 5.78
C GLY A 41 -14.86 -0.95 6.43
N GLY A 42 -14.75 -2.25 6.64
CA GLY A 42 -13.56 -2.88 7.23
C GLY A 42 -12.32 -2.84 6.35
N ASN A 43 -11.17 -3.31 6.87
CA ASN A 43 -9.96 -3.41 6.08
C ASN A 43 -9.39 -4.84 6.07
N ARG A 44 -9.53 -5.51 4.96
CA ARG A 44 -8.90 -6.78 4.64
C ARG A 44 -7.70 -6.54 3.72
N ASP A 45 -6.65 -5.99 4.29
CA ASP A 45 -5.46 -5.51 3.58
C ASP A 45 -4.83 -6.57 2.68
N GLY A 46 -4.76 -7.83 3.12
CA GLY A 46 -4.05 -8.90 2.42
C GLY A 46 -4.57 -9.15 1.01
N ALA A 47 -5.88 -9.20 0.80
CA ALA A 47 -6.45 -9.44 -0.52
C ALA A 47 -6.16 -8.27 -1.48
N ALA A 48 -6.35 -7.04 -1.01
CA ALA A 48 -6.05 -5.83 -1.77
C ALA A 48 -4.56 -5.76 -2.13
N LEU A 49 -3.70 -6.01 -1.15
CA LEU A 49 -2.26 -5.97 -1.31
C LEU A 49 -1.76 -7.01 -2.31
N ARG A 50 -2.30 -8.25 -2.27
CA ARG A 50 -1.98 -9.28 -3.28
C ARG A 50 -2.36 -8.84 -4.67
N TYR A 51 -3.55 -8.30 -4.85
CA TYR A 51 -4.02 -7.86 -6.16
C TYR A 51 -3.10 -6.79 -6.75
N VAL A 52 -2.80 -5.75 -5.98
CA VAL A 52 -1.96 -4.64 -6.41
C VAL A 52 -0.52 -5.10 -6.67
N ALA A 53 0.05 -5.92 -5.77
CA ALA A 53 1.40 -6.45 -5.92
C ALA A 53 1.52 -7.39 -7.13
N GLU A 54 0.51 -8.21 -7.40
CA GLU A 54 0.48 -9.07 -8.58
C GLU A 54 0.39 -8.26 -9.87
N ALA A 55 -0.44 -7.21 -9.91
CA ALA A 55 -0.50 -6.30 -11.05
C ALA A 55 0.86 -5.61 -11.30
N LEU A 56 1.50 -5.12 -10.23
CA LEU A 56 2.82 -4.51 -10.29
C LEU A 56 3.90 -5.50 -10.73
N SER A 57 3.83 -6.76 -10.30
CA SER A 57 4.81 -7.80 -10.65
C SER A 57 4.89 -8.04 -12.15
N LYS A 58 3.77 -7.90 -12.86
CA LYS A 58 3.66 -8.11 -14.32
C LYS A 58 4.18 -6.95 -15.16
N ARG A 59 4.49 -5.82 -14.53
CA ARG A 59 5.05 -4.66 -15.24
C ARG A 59 6.46 -4.94 -15.73
N SER A 60 6.86 -4.29 -16.81
CA SER A 60 8.18 -4.43 -17.43
C SER A 60 9.26 -3.53 -16.86
N GLU A 61 8.90 -2.57 -16.00
CA GLU A 61 9.83 -1.63 -15.41
C GLU A 61 10.87 -2.35 -14.54
N ALA A 62 12.14 -1.92 -14.65
CA ALA A 62 13.24 -2.51 -13.89
C ALA A 62 13.13 -2.26 -12.38
N VAL A 63 12.58 -1.11 -11.99
CA VAL A 63 12.31 -0.78 -10.59
C VAL A 63 10.81 -0.75 -10.35
N LYS A 64 10.35 -1.57 -9.42
CA LYS A 64 8.96 -1.70 -9.02
C LYS A 64 8.85 -1.36 -7.54
N LEU A 65 8.09 -0.33 -7.21
CA LEU A 65 7.90 0.15 -5.85
C LEU A 65 6.43 0.09 -5.47
N LEU A 66 6.11 -0.64 -4.40
CA LEU A 66 4.79 -0.68 -3.79
C LEU A 66 4.84 0.09 -2.47
N ILE A 67 3.96 1.06 -2.33
CA ILE A 67 3.80 1.85 -1.10
C ILE A 67 2.42 1.57 -0.54
N LEU A 68 2.37 0.97 0.64
CA LEU A 68 1.16 0.85 1.44
C LEU A 68 1.09 2.03 2.40
N VAL A 69 -0.04 2.72 2.45
CA VAL A 69 -0.34 3.74 3.48
C VAL A 69 -1.43 3.17 4.37
N SER A 70 -1.13 3.01 5.65
CA SER A 70 -2.05 2.41 6.62
C SER A 70 -1.98 3.15 7.96
N ASP A 71 -3.10 3.21 8.65
CA ASP A 71 -3.24 3.82 9.97
C ASP A 71 -3.20 2.81 11.13
N GLY A 72 -3.07 1.51 10.84
CA GLY A 72 -3.09 0.52 11.91
C GLY A 72 -2.93 -0.92 11.47
N GLN A 73 -3.77 -1.76 12.03
CA GLN A 73 -3.76 -3.21 11.81
C GLN A 73 -4.99 -3.64 11.01
N PRO A 74 -4.91 -4.81 10.36
CA PRO A 74 -6.06 -5.42 9.73
C PRO A 74 -7.21 -5.57 10.72
N ALA A 75 -8.39 -5.11 10.35
CA ALA A 75 -9.57 -5.11 11.22
C ALA A 75 -10.81 -5.48 10.43
N ASP A 76 -10.96 -6.78 10.17
CA ASP A 76 -12.13 -7.32 9.49
C ASP A 76 -12.58 -8.64 10.12
N THR A 77 -13.83 -9.01 9.91
CA THR A 77 -14.41 -10.27 10.39
C THR A 77 -13.64 -11.47 9.81
N GLY A 78 -12.98 -12.22 10.69
CA GLY A 78 -12.14 -13.37 10.29
C GLY A 78 -10.77 -13.01 9.69
N TYR A 79 -10.39 -11.73 9.69
CA TYR A 79 -9.08 -11.28 9.24
C TYR A 79 -8.51 -10.23 10.20
N TYR A 80 -7.95 -10.70 11.33
CA TYR A 80 -7.40 -9.87 12.39
C TYR A 80 -6.32 -10.61 13.18
N GLY A 81 -5.61 -9.88 14.04
CA GLY A 81 -4.61 -10.44 14.95
C GLY A 81 -3.45 -11.15 14.24
N THR A 82 -2.84 -12.11 14.91
CA THR A 82 -1.60 -12.75 14.46
C THR A 82 -1.71 -13.41 13.09
N ALA A 83 -2.81 -14.06 12.78
CA ALA A 83 -3.00 -14.72 11.49
C ALA A 83 -3.00 -13.73 10.32
N ALA A 84 -3.68 -12.59 10.48
CA ALA A 84 -3.67 -11.54 9.47
C ALA A 84 -2.29 -10.89 9.33
N GLU A 85 -1.59 -10.66 10.45
CA GLU A 85 -0.23 -10.14 10.43
C GLU A 85 0.76 -11.09 9.73
N GLU A 86 0.63 -12.40 9.96
CA GLU A 86 1.46 -13.41 9.29
C GLU A 86 1.19 -13.47 7.79
N ASP A 87 -0.08 -13.36 7.37
CA ASP A 87 -0.44 -13.26 5.96
C ASP A 87 0.22 -12.04 5.31
N LEU A 88 0.13 -10.86 5.94
CA LEU A 88 0.75 -9.63 5.42
C LEU A 88 2.27 -9.74 5.32
N ARG A 89 2.93 -10.34 6.33
CA ARG A 89 4.38 -10.62 6.25
C ARG A 89 4.71 -11.57 5.11
N GLY A 90 3.90 -12.61 4.93
CA GLY A 90 4.04 -13.57 3.84
C GLY A 90 3.93 -12.91 2.47
N ILE A 91 2.92 -12.05 2.29
CA ILE A 91 2.72 -11.27 1.06
C ILE A 91 3.93 -10.38 0.78
N LYS A 92 4.38 -9.60 1.77
CA LYS A 92 5.58 -8.77 1.64
C LYS A 92 6.78 -9.59 1.15
N GLN A 93 7.07 -10.71 1.82
CA GLN A 93 8.22 -11.57 1.49
C GLN A 93 8.10 -12.18 0.10
N GLU A 94 6.91 -12.64 -0.27
CA GLU A 94 6.65 -13.21 -1.59
C GLU A 94 6.99 -12.20 -2.70
N TYR A 95 6.46 -10.98 -2.60
CA TYR A 95 6.63 -9.99 -3.66
C TYR A 95 7.99 -9.29 -3.62
N GLN A 96 8.64 -9.22 -2.47
CA GLN A 96 10.06 -8.83 -2.42
C GLN A 96 10.96 -9.82 -3.17
N ARG A 97 10.69 -11.14 -3.09
CA ARG A 97 11.40 -12.16 -3.89
C ARG A 97 11.13 -12.03 -5.38
N LYS A 98 10.00 -11.46 -5.77
CA LYS A 98 9.66 -11.12 -7.16
C LYS A 98 10.27 -9.77 -7.61
N GLY A 99 11.11 -9.15 -6.78
CA GLY A 99 11.82 -7.91 -7.11
C GLY A 99 11.03 -6.63 -6.86
N ILE A 100 9.93 -6.68 -6.09
CA ILE A 100 9.18 -5.49 -5.70
C ILE A 100 9.80 -4.89 -4.43
N LEU A 101 10.16 -3.61 -4.49
CA LEU A 101 10.51 -2.83 -3.32
C LEU A 101 9.24 -2.48 -2.55
N PHE A 102 9.21 -2.81 -1.27
CA PHE A 102 8.04 -2.64 -0.43
C PHE A 102 8.27 -1.56 0.63
N VAL A 103 7.34 -0.64 0.76
CA VAL A 103 7.33 0.40 1.79
C VAL A 103 5.97 0.45 2.46
N ALA A 104 5.92 0.31 3.77
CA ALA A 104 4.72 0.48 4.59
C ALA A 104 4.81 1.80 5.33
N ALA A 105 4.08 2.80 4.86
CA ALA A 105 4.00 4.11 5.47
C ALA A 105 2.89 4.12 6.53
N ALA A 106 3.28 4.21 7.80
CA ALA A 106 2.35 4.25 8.92
C ALA A 106 1.96 5.68 9.25
N ILE A 107 0.65 5.92 9.28
CA ILE A 107 0.04 7.16 9.73
C ILE A 107 -0.71 6.91 11.05
N GLY A 108 -0.89 7.96 11.88
CA GLY A 108 -1.64 7.82 13.13
C GLY A 108 -0.84 7.22 14.29
N ASN A 109 -1.57 6.68 15.27
CA ASN A 109 -1.01 6.27 16.58
C ASN A 109 -0.61 4.79 16.63
N ASP A 110 -1.14 3.94 15.75
CA ASP A 110 -0.94 2.49 15.76
C ASP A 110 0.25 2.01 14.91
N LYS A 111 1.19 2.89 14.65
CA LYS A 111 2.39 2.64 13.86
C LYS A 111 3.22 1.43 14.31
N GLN A 112 3.18 1.10 15.61
CA GLN A 112 3.88 -0.07 16.15
C GLN A 112 3.39 -1.39 15.53
N ASN A 113 2.12 -1.46 15.16
CA ASN A 113 1.57 -2.62 14.47
C ASN A 113 2.16 -2.74 13.06
N ILE A 114 2.24 -1.63 12.34
CA ILE A 114 2.82 -1.58 10.99
C ILE A 114 4.32 -1.90 11.04
N GLU A 115 5.05 -1.36 12.01
CA GLU A 115 6.47 -1.70 12.23
C GLU A 115 6.66 -3.18 12.52
N ARG A 116 5.82 -3.78 13.38
CA ARG A 116 5.86 -5.21 13.72
C ARG A 116 5.58 -6.10 12.51
N ILE A 117 4.64 -5.70 11.63
CA ILE A 117 4.27 -6.46 10.45
C ILE A 117 5.33 -6.33 9.35
N TYR A 118 5.78 -5.11 9.07
CA TYR A 118 6.57 -4.82 7.88
C TYR A 118 8.07 -4.62 8.14
N GLY A 119 8.49 -4.46 9.41
CA GLY A 119 9.89 -4.43 9.82
C GLY A 119 10.73 -3.40 9.04
N ASP A 120 11.75 -3.85 8.33
CA ASP A 120 12.68 -3.04 7.54
C ASP A 120 12.04 -2.21 6.41
N SER A 121 10.80 -2.54 6.03
CA SER A 121 10.01 -1.79 5.05
C SER A 121 9.15 -0.71 5.68
N PHE A 122 9.19 -0.55 7.00
CA PHE A 122 8.41 0.44 7.73
C PHE A 122 8.92 1.86 7.51
N LEU A 123 7.98 2.79 7.33
CA LEU A 123 8.23 4.22 7.23
C LEU A 123 7.28 4.98 8.17
N ASP A 124 7.81 5.58 9.21
CA ASP A 124 7.02 6.38 10.16
C ASP A 124 6.61 7.73 9.53
N ILE A 125 5.30 7.96 9.44
CA ILE A 125 4.68 9.21 8.95
C ILE A 125 3.78 9.79 10.06
N THR A 126 4.30 9.96 11.25
CA THR A 126 3.54 10.57 12.37
C THR A 126 3.06 11.98 12.03
N ASP A 127 3.87 12.76 11.32
CA ASP A 127 3.49 14.06 10.78
C ASP A 127 3.19 13.94 9.29
N LEU A 128 1.92 14.04 8.92
CA LEU A 128 1.45 13.95 7.53
C LEU A 128 2.09 14.99 6.60
N ASN A 129 2.52 16.14 7.14
CA ASN A 129 3.22 17.14 6.33
C ASN A 129 4.60 16.63 5.84
N GLN A 130 5.17 15.63 6.51
CA GLN A 130 6.42 15.00 6.11
C GLN A 130 6.24 13.89 5.07
N LEU A 131 5.02 13.42 4.82
CA LEU A 131 4.75 12.32 3.88
C LEU A 131 5.36 12.57 2.50
N PRO A 132 5.15 13.72 1.84
CA PRO A 132 5.74 13.96 0.52
C PRO A 132 7.27 13.90 0.53
N THR A 133 7.90 14.47 1.55
CA THR A 133 9.37 14.52 1.68
C THR A 133 9.94 13.12 1.92
N LYS A 134 9.34 12.35 2.83
CA LYS A 134 9.79 10.99 3.16
C LYS A 134 9.59 10.04 1.98
N LEU A 135 8.43 10.06 1.31
CA LEU A 135 8.19 9.25 0.12
C LEU A 135 9.13 9.64 -1.03
N THR A 136 9.36 10.94 -1.26
CA THR A 136 10.33 11.39 -2.25
C THR A 136 11.73 10.86 -1.93
N GLY A 137 12.14 10.83 -0.67
CA GLY A 137 13.40 10.26 -0.24
C GLY A 137 13.51 8.76 -0.51
N VAL A 138 12.43 8.00 -0.31
CA VAL A 138 12.37 6.57 -0.65
C VAL A 138 12.50 6.37 -2.16
N VAL A 139 11.69 7.07 -2.94
CA VAL A 139 11.72 6.99 -4.41
C VAL A 139 13.11 7.31 -4.94
N LYS A 140 13.73 8.42 -4.52
CA LYS A 140 15.06 8.82 -4.97
C LYS A 140 16.17 7.81 -4.64
N ARG A 141 16.07 7.10 -3.53
CA ARG A 141 17.07 6.07 -3.17
C ARG A 141 17.04 4.86 -4.11
N HIS A 142 15.89 4.55 -4.66
CA HIS A 142 15.68 3.35 -5.47
C HIS A 142 15.62 3.63 -6.97
N ILE A 143 15.23 4.85 -7.37
CA ILE A 143 15.25 5.32 -8.75
C ILE A 143 16.48 6.20 -8.91
N ARG A 144 17.59 5.58 -9.27
CA ARG A 144 18.76 6.36 -9.74
C ARG A 144 18.41 6.94 -11.10
N VAL A 145 18.17 8.23 -11.14
CA VAL A 145 18.12 9.00 -12.37
C VAL A 145 19.54 9.35 -12.77
#